data_5f38f0b6f5f288a0f2799367614837ac
#
_entry.id   5f38f0b6f5f288a0f2799367614837ac
#
_cell.length_a   1.000
_cell.length_b   1.000
_cell.length_c   1.000
_cell.angle_alpha   90.00
_cell.angle_beta   90.00
_cell.angle_gamma   90.00
#
_symmetry.space_group_name_H-M   'P 1'
#
loop_
_entity.id
_entity.type
_entity.pdbx_description
1 polymer ?
#
loop_
_entity_poly.entity_id
_entity_poly.type
_entity_poly.pdbx_seq_one_letter_code
_entity_poly.pdbx_strand_id
1 'polypeptide(L)'
;MKKALLLCSTHNDLGLINALKKLEYYIIVTGNVSGLPGQKYCDEFIQADYSDKELILDIAKNNNIDVIVQCCNDFGVYTASYIAEKLGLPGYDDYETTLILHNKDKFKAFAKENEIISPVSTSFSDEVSAFEFCNRSAYPLIIKPTDCSAGNGIKRVDNDIEAKEAIQYAFEKSRAKRIVIEPFIDGKQHGFCSFLIDQKVVAVSTNDEYSFLNPYRVEIDTFPAIQTEKTKQILVEQIEKIASILKLKDGIFHLQYIEDENGPHIIEVMRRILGNMYSVPANRLNGFDWDYWETRARCGLSLEDFPKNHPSDGYFAYKTILASSNGVIESINILSKYNKYLVDSFLLKKPGDSVKRFESEPIGFLFLRFSSMEEMHKVLINEYENNMVNMRG
;
A
#
# COMPACT_ATOMS: atom_id res chain seq x y z
N MET A 1 19.22 21.99 13.85
CA MET A 1 18.60 21.21 12.78
C MET A 1 17.31 20.63 13.33
N LYS A 2 16.20 20.72 12.61
CA LYS A 2 14.93 20.10 13.01
C LYS A 2 15.04 18.59 12.96
N LYS A 3 14.37 17.90 13.89
CA LYS A 3 14.42 16.44 14.02
C LYS A 3 13.15 15.80 13.49
N ALA A 4 13.30 14.82 12.61
CA ALA A 4 12.21 13.99 12.12
C ALA A 4 12.33 12.57 12.68
N LEU A 5 11.23 12.02 13.18
CA LEU A 5 11.12 10.61 13.54
C LEU A 5 10.41 9.87 12.40
N LEU A 6 11.10 8.96 11.72
CA LEU A 6 10.53 8.07 10.70
C LEU A 6 10.26 6.68 11.30
N LEU A 7 9.06 6.18 11.07
CA LEU A 7 8.65 4.88 11.58
C LEU A 7 8.96 3.79 10.56
N CYS A 8 9.94 2.93 10.86
CA CYS A 8 10.48 1.91 9.98
C CYS A 8 11.42 2.45 8.87
N SER A 9 12.12 1.54 8.20
CA SER A 9 13.18 1.89 7.24
C SER A 9 13.44 0.77 6.24
N THR A 10 12.37 0.18 5.73
CA THR A 10 12.45 -0.82 4.65
C THR A 10 12.89 -0.16 3.34
N HIS A 11 13.02 -0.96 2.30
CA HIS A 11 13.25 -0.45 0.95
C HIS A 11 12.12 0.48 0.45
N ASN A 12 10.90 0.28 0.92
CA ASN A 12 9.75 1.12 0.57
C ASN A 12 9.85 2.54 1.14
N ASP A 13 10.59 2.70 2.24
CA ASP A 13 10.68 3.98 2.96
C ASP A 13 11.87 4.84 2.49
N LEU A 14 12.68 4.35 1.53
CA LEU A 14 13.86 5.06 1.02
C LEU A 14 13.52 6.42 0.39
N GLY A 15 12.38 6.52 -0.28
CA GLY A 15 11.90 7.78 -0.84
C GLY A 15 11.63 8.82 0.23
N LEU A 16 10.98 8.43 1.35
CA LEU A 16 10.73 9.30 2.50
C LEU A 16 12.02 9.76 3.18
N ILE A 17 13.01 8.86 3.33
CA ILE A 17 14.33 9.21 3.88
C ILE A 17 15.03 10.23 2.98
N ASN A 18 15.01 10.01 1.66
CA ASN A 18 15.61 10.96 0.71
C ASN A 18 14.90 12.31 0.73
N ALA A 19 13.57 12.32 0.88
CA ALA A 19 12.79 13.54 1.02
C ALA A 19 13.16 14.31 2.28
N LEU A 20 13.26 13.64 3.44
CA LEU A 20 13.70 14.25 4.70
C LEU A 20 15.11 14.83 4.60
N LYS A 21 16.04 14.15 3.90
CA LYS A 21 17.38 14.70 3.62
C LYS A 21 17.34 15.97 2.78
N LYS A 22 16.55 15.98 1.71
CA LYS A 22 16.35 17.17 0.86
C LYS A 22 15.76 18.35 1.66
N LEU A 23 14.97 18.05 2.68
CA LEU A 23 14.36 19.03 3.59
C LEU A 23 15.25 19.37 4.80
N GLU A 24 16.48 18.86 4.83
CA GLU A 24 17.52 19.15 5.84
C GLU A 24 17.12 18.80 7.29
N TYR A 25 16.36 17.71 7.48
CA TYR A 25 16.07 17.17 8.81
C TYR A 25 17.20 16.28 9.34
N TYR A 26 17.40 16.30 10.66
CA TYR A 26 18.09 15.21 11.38
C TYR A 26 17.13 14.03 11.48
N ILE A 27 17.50 12.88 10.92
CA ILE A 27 16.60 11.74 10.72
C ILE A 27 16.84 10.67 11.77
N ILE A 28 15.89 10.52 12.68
CA ILE A 28 15.82 9.40 13.63
C ILE A 28 14.88 8.36 13.03
N VAL A 29 15.33 7.11 12.97
CA VAL A 29 14.51 5.99 12.45
C VAL A 29 14.25 4.99 13.57
N THR A 30 13.02 4.51 13.67
CA THR A 30 12.68 3.34 14.51
C THR A 30 12.42 2.12 13.63
N GLY A 31 12.43 0.93 14.25
CA GLY A 31 12.08 -0.32 13.54
C GLY A 31 12.34 -1.54 14.41
N ASN A 32 11.57 -2.61 14.17
CA ASN A 32 11.62 -3.85 14.94
C ASN A 32 12.90 -4.65 14.67
N VAL A 33 13.53 -4.44 13.51
CA VAL A 33 14.67 -5.22 13.03
C VAL A 33 15.81 -4.30 12.63
N SER A 34 17.03 -4.66 13.02
CA SER A 34 18.26 -4.00 12.56
C SER A 34 18.69 -4.49 11.17
N GLY A 35 19.49 -3.69 10.46
CA GLY A 35 20.04 -4.04 9.16
C GLY A 35 19.14 -3.79 7.95
N LEU A 36 18.02 -3.08 8.14
CA LEU A 36 17.14 -2.70 7.03
C LEU A 36 17.80 -1.63 6.14
N PRO A 37 17.45 -1.59 4.83
CA PRO A 37 18.11 -0.73 3.84
C PRO A 37 18.17 0.74 4.22
N GLY A 38 17.08 1.31 4.76
CA GLY A 38 16.99 2.73 5.11
C GLY A 38 17.88 3.15 6.29
N GLN A 39 18.26 2.23 7.18
CA GLN A 39 19.10 2.53 8.34
C GLN A 39 20.50 3.02 7.95
N LYS A 40 20.96 2.72 6.74
CA LYS A 40 22.25 3.23 6.22
C LYS A 40 22.22 4.73 5.90
N TYR A 41 21.03 5.31 5.85
CA TYR A 41 20.81 6.67 5.36
C TYR A 41 20.20 7.59 6.41
N CYS A 42 19.92 7.12 7.63
CA CYS A 42 19.51 7.97 8.76
C CYS A 42 20.70 8.44 9.58
N ASP A 43 20.48 9.43 10.44
CA ASP A 43 21.48 9.94 11.38
C ASP A 43 21.51 9.09 12.65
N GLU A 44 20.35 8.56 13.07
CA GLU A 44 20.21 7.73 14.27
C GLU A 44 19.19 6.62 14.05
N PHE A 45 19.48 5.42 14.55
CA PHE A 45 18.56 4.29 14.58
C PHE A 45 18.27 3.85 16.00
N ILE A 46 16.99 3.80 16.36
CA ILE A 46 16.51 3.31 17.65
C ILE A 46 15.68 2.05 17.40
N GLN A 47 16.18 0.89 17.85
CA GLN A 47 15.45 -0.35 17.71
C GLN A 47 14.24 -0.37 18.64
N ALA A 48 13.04 -0.28 18.06
CA ALA A 48 11.77 -0.28 18.77
C ALA A 48 10.67 -0.80 17.88
N ASP A 49 9.64 -1.44 18.46
CA ASP A 49 8.44 -1.81 17.73
C ASP A 49 7.63 -0.55 17.41
N TYR A 50 7.66 -0.13 16.15
CA TYR A 50 6.94 1.06 15.70
C TYR A 50 5.41 0.92 15.75
N SER A 51 4.87 -0.26 16.02
CA SER A 51 3.43 -0.48 16.28
C SER A 51 3.04 -0.24 17.74
N ASP A 52 4.01 -0.17 18.65
CA ASP A 52 3.79 0.20 20.05
C ASP A 52 3.78 1.74 20.19
N LYS A 53 2.59 2.31 20.06
CA LYS A 53 2.40 3.77 20.06
C LYS A 53 2.85 4.46 21.33
N GLU A 54 2.77 3.81 22.51
CA GLU A 54 3.21 4.40 23.79
C GLU A 54 4.74 4.43 23.87
N LEU A 55 5.41 3.33 23.51
CA LEU A 55 6.87 3.29 23.41
C LEU A 55 7.41 4.34 22.46
N ILE A 56 6.79 4.46 21.28
CA ILE A 56 7.22 5.45 20.27
C ILE A 56 6.91 6.89 20.72
N LEU A 57 5.82 7.13 21.47
CA LEU A 57 5.53 8.43 22.06
C LEU A 57 6.63 8.86 23.05
N ASP A 58 7.11 7.94 23.87
CA ASP A 58 8.21 8.22 24.80
C ASP A 58 9.53 8.49 24.06
N ILE A 59 9.82 7.73 23.00
CA ILE A 59 10.98 7.99 22.12
C ILE A 59 10.86 9.39 21.50
N ALA A 60 9.69 9.75 20.99
CA ALA A 60 9.42 11.04 20.37
C ALA A 60 9.68 12.21 21.35
N LYS A 61 9.15 12.11 22.58
CA LYS A 61 9.36 13.11 23.64
C LYS A 61 10.83 13.22 24.04
N ASN A 62 11.49 12.10 24.31
CA ASN A 62 12.89 12.07 24.78
C ASN A 62 13.86 12.66 23.75
N ASN A 63 13.53 12.54 22.47
CA ASN A 63 14.34 13.08 21.37
C ASN A 63 13.94 14.50 20.96
N ASN A 64 12.87 15.07 21.52
CA ASN A 64 12.34 16.39 21.16
C ASN A 64 12.17 16.52 19.64
N ILE A 65 11.41 15.61 19.02
CA ILE A 65 11.18 15.64 17.57
C ILE A 65 10.31 16.83 17.17
N ASP A 66 10.56 17.39 16.01
CA ASP A 66 9.75 18.47 15.42
C ASP A 66 8.63 17.93 14.54
N VAL A 67 8.85 16.78 13.91
CA VAL A 67 7.91 16.12 13.00
C VAL A 67 8.01 14.60 13.12
N ILE A 68 6.91 13.93 12.78
CA ILE A 68 6.88 12.47 12.61
C ILE A 68 6.50 12.14 11.17
N VAL A 69 7.07 11.07 10.60
CA VAL A 69 6.74 10.57 9.27
C VAL A 69 6.41 9.08 9.39
N GLN A 70 5.23 8.70 8.88
CA GLN A 70 4.82 7.29 8.82
C GLN A 70 5.66 6.52 7.81
N CYS A 71 5.71 5.21 7.97
CA CYS A 71 6.27 4.31 6.96
C CYS A 71 5.20 3.81 5.97
N CYS A 72 5.63 3.02 4.98
CA CYS A 72 4.77 2.36 4.00
C CYS A 72 3.98 1.18 4.58
N ASN A 73 3.51 1.29 5.84
CA ASN A 73 2.76 0.26 6.56
C ASN A 73 1.68 0.88 7.45
N ASP A 74 0.51 0.25 7.54
CA ASP A 74 -0.65 0.80 8.25
C ASP A 74 -0.41 0.97 9.75
N PHE A 75 0.35 0.07 10.38
CA PHE A 75 0.72 0.23 11.80
C PHE A 75 1.53 1.51 12.04
N GLY A 76 2.41 1.88 11.08
CA GLY A 76 3.12 3.16 11.15
C GLY A 76 2.20 4.36 11.04
N VAL A 77 1.13 4.27 10.24
CA VAL A 77 0.14 5.36 10.13
C VAL A 77 -0.62 5.55 11.42
N TYR A 78 -1.09 4.45 12.06
CA TYR A 78 -1.75 4.51 13.36
C TYR A 78 -0.86 5.17 14.42
N THR A 79 0.39 4.73 14.50
CA THR A 79 1.34 5.28 15.47
C THR A 79 1.65 6.74 15.20
N ALA A 80 1.91 7.10 13.94
CA ALA A 80 2.23 8.48 13.58
C ALA A 80 1.08 9.45 13.87
N SER A 81 -0.16 9.09 13.50
CA SER A 81 -1.33 9.94 13.79
C SER A 81 -1.58 10.09 15.29
N TYR A 82 -1.46 9.01 16.06
CA TYR A 82 -1.57 9.05 17.52
C TYR A 82 -0.55 10.02 18.15
N ILE A 83 0.71 9.91 17.74
CA ILE A 83 1.79 10.75 18.28
C ILE A 83 1.62 12.20 17.84
N ALA A 84 1.25 12.42 16.57
CA ALA A 84 1.00 13.76 16.06
C ALA A 84 -0.12 14.46 16.85
N GLU A 85 -1.22 13.75 17.15
CA GLU A 85 -2.30 14.28 17.98
C GLU A 85 -1.84 14.56 19.42
N LYS A 86 -1.09 13.64 20.06
CA LYS A 86 -0.62 13.80 21.45
C LYS A 86 0.40 14.93 21.62
N LEU A 87 1.22 15.19 20.61
CA LEU A 87 2.28 16.19 20.68
C LEU A 87 1.94 17.49 19.92
N GLY A 88 0.79 17.57 19.28
CA GLY A 88 0.39 18.71 18.45
C GLY A 88 1.27 18.88 17.21
N LEU A 89 1.80 17.78 16.64
CA LEU A 89 2.62 17.81 15.44
C LEU A 89 1.75 17.97 14.19
N PRO A 90 2.25 18.61 13.13
CA PRO A 90 1.49 18.88 11.92
C PRO A 90 1.30 17.65 11.02
N GLY A 91 0.45 17.79 9.99
CA GLY A 91 0.41 16.95 8.80
C GLY A 91 -0.40 15.67 8.91
N TYR A 92 -1.10 15.42 10.01
CA TYR A 92 -1.88 14.21 10.22
C TYR A 92 -3.36 14.49 10.45
N ASP A 93 -4.20 13.59 9.96
CA ASP A 93 -5.58 13.47 10.37
C ASP A 93 -5.62 13.03 11.85
N ASP A 94 -6.70 13.33 12.58
CA ASP A 94 -6.84 12.83 13.94
C ASP A 94 -6.83 11.30 14.02
N TYR A 95 -6.55 10.77 15.20
CA TYR A 95 -6.37 9.32 15.37
C TYR A 95 -7.65 8.52 15.05
N GLU A 96 -8.83 9.02 15.40
CA GLU A 96 -10.10 8.35 15.07
C GLU A 96 -10.37 8.35 13.56
N THR A 97 -10.11 9.45 12.87
CA THR A 97 -10.17 9.50 11.39
C THR A 97 -9.24 8.48 10.75
N THR A 98 -8.00 8.38 11.26
CA THR A 98 -7.05 7.36 10.81
C THR A 98 -7.58 5.94 11.03
N LEU A 99 -8.20 5.66 12.18
CA LEU A 99 -8.82 4.36 12.46
C LEU A 99 -10.00 4.07 11.53
N ILE A 100 -10.83 5.07 11.19
CA ILE A 100 -11.94 4.90 10.25
C ILE A 100 -11.41 4.47 8.87
N LEU A 101 -10.37 5.14 8.37
CA LEU A 101 -9.87 4.89 7.02
C LEU A 101 -9.11 3.56 6.88
N HIS A 102 -8.32 3.20 7.89
CA HIS A 102 -7.40 2.06 7.77
C HIS A 102 -7.93 0.74 8.37
N ASN A 103 -9.02 0.75 9.13
CA ASN A 103 -9.67 -0.51 9.56
C ASN A 103 -10.81 -0.87 8.61
N LYS A 104 -10.77 -2.04 8.01
CA LYS A 104 -11.74 -2.46 6.99
C LYS A 104 -13.19 -2.38 7.46
N ASP A 105 -13.49 -2.83 8.68
CA ASP A 105 -14.84 -2.79 9.24
C ASP A 105 -15.32 -1.36 9.51
N LYS A 106 -14.46 -0.49 10.05
CA LYS A 106 -14.78 0.91 10.29
C LYS A 106 -14.98 1.66 8.97
N PHE A 107 -14.07 1.47 8.00
CA PHE A 107 -14.21 2.08 6.68
C PHE A 107 -15.50 1.64 5.97
N LYS A 108 -15.84 0.34 6.01
CA LYS A 108 -17.07 -0.18 5.39
C LYS A 108 -18.33 0.35 6.06
N ALA A 109 -18.34 0.50 7.39
CA ALA A 109 -19.43 1.13 8.11
C ALA A 109 -19.58 2.59 7.70
N PHE A 110 -18.49 3.37 7.68
CA PHE A 110 -18.45 4.76 7.21
C PHE A 110 -18.92 4.87 5.75
N ALA A 111 -18.43 3.99 4.87
CA ALA A 111 -18.80 3.98 3.46
C ALA A 111 -20.32 3.77 3.26
N LYS A 112 -20.91 2.83 3.99
CA LYS A 112 -22.34 2.55 3.96
C LYS A 112 -23.17 3.75 4.45
N GLU A 113 -22.77 4.36 5.57
CA GLU A 113 -23.47 5.49 6.18
C GLU A 113 -23.44 6.74 5.29
N ASN A 114 -22.34 6.92 4.55
CA ASN A 114 -22.12 8.10 3.72
C ASN A 114 -22.27 7.81 2.21
N GLU A 115 -22.88 6.71 1.82
CA GLU A 115 -23.11 6.35 0.41
C GLU A 115 -21.85 6.44 -0.46
N ILE A 116 -20.71 5.94 0.07
CA ILE A 116 -19.48 5.75 -0.68
C ILE A 116 -19.58 4.44 -1.47
N ILE A 117 -19.13 4.45 -2.72
CA ILE A 117 -19.18 3.28 -3.61
C ILE A 117 -18.23 2.17 -3.13
N SER A 118 -18.70 1.33 -2.26
CA SER A 118 -17.94 0.23 -1.66
C SER A 118 -18.84 -0.99 -1.52
N PRO A 119 -18.31 -2.22 -1.64
CA PRO A 119 -19.09 -3.43 -1.39
C PRO A 119 -19.71 -3.41 0.00
N VAL A 120 -20.95 -3.87 0.09
CA VAL A 120 -21.60 -4.04 1.40
C VAL A 120 -20.86 -5.11 2.18
N SER A 121 -20.44 -4.76 3.38
CA SER A 121 -19.64 -5.62 4.26
C SER A 121 -20.35 -5.84 5.58
N THR A 122 -20.21 -7.04 6.13
CA THR A 122 -20.66 -7.38 7.49
C THR A 122 -19.47 -7.86 8.29
N SER A 123 -19.29 -7.31 9.50
CA SER A 123 -18.17 -7.67 10.36
C SER A 123 -18.59 -8.61 11.48
N PHE A 124 -17.66 -9.51 11.88
CA PHE A 124 -17.88 -10.53 12.88
C PHE A 124 -16.72 -10.59 13.87
N SER A 125 -17.03 -10.90 15.13
CA SER A 125 -16.07 -11.13 16.21
C SER A 125 -16.10 -12.58 16.74
N ASP A 126 -16.91 -13.44 16.14
CA ASP A 126 -17.00 -14.87 16.44
C ASP A 126 -17.28 -15.70 15.19
N GLU A 127 -16.78 -16.93 15.18
CA GLU A 127 -16.86 -17.84 14.03
C GLU A 127 -18.28 -18.33 13.77
N VAL A 128 -19.10 -18.50 14.80
CA VAL A 128 -20.45 -19.07 14.68
C VAL A 128 -21.35 -18.12 13.91
N SER A 129 -21.42 -16.85 14.34
CA SER A 129 -22.21 -15.82 13.66
C SER A 129 -21.73 -15.57 12.24
N ALA A 130 -20.41 -15.61 12.00
CA ALA A 130 -19.83 -15.48 10.67
C ALA A 130 -20.27 -16.62 9.75
N PHE A 131 -20.23 -17.86 10.23
CA PHE A 131 -20.65 -19.03 9.45
C PHE A 131 -22.15 -19.04 9.20
N GLU A 132 -22.98 -18.69 10.20
CA GLU A 132 -24.43 -18.55 10.00
C GLU A 132 -24.79 -17.49 8.96
N PHE A 133 -24.01 -16.43 8.85
CA PHE A 133 -24.18 -15.40 7.81
C PHE A 133 -23.86 -15.99 6.43
N CYS A 134 -22.75 -16.72 6.27
CA CYS A 134 -22.39 -17.35 5.02
C CYS A 134 -23.46 -18.30 4.52
N ASN A 135 -24.03 -19.15 5.40
CA ASN A 135 -25.09 -20.12 5.08
C ASN A 135 -26.39 -19.48 4.54
N ARG A 136 -26.57 -18.16 4.76
CA ARG A 136 -27.76 -17.41 4.29
C ARG A 136 -27.43 -16.45 3.14
N SER A 137 -26.17 -16.38 2.75
CA SER A 137 -25.68 -15.45 1.74
C SER A 137 -25.56 -16.14 0.37
N ALA A 138 -25.64 -15.35 -0.70
CA ALA A 138 -25.32 -15.83 -2.04
C ALA A 138 -23.78 -15.88 -2.22
N TYR A 139 -23.28 -16.99 -2.74
CA TYR A 139 -21.88 -17.14 -3.12
C TYR A 139 -21.63 -16.61 -4.55
N PRO A 140 -20.37 -16.24 -4.93
CA PRO A 140 -19.17 -16.31 -4.10
C PRO A 140 -19.05 -15.16 -3.11
N LEU A 141 -18.40 -15.43 -1.98
CA LEU A 141 -18.08 -14.46 -0.94
C LEU A 141 -16.56 -14.28 -0.82
N ILE A 142 -16.12 -13.15 -0.23
CA ILE A 142 -14.74 -12.93 0.18
C ILE A 142 -14.67 -12.66 1.69
N ILE A 143 -13.76 -13.35 2.37
CA ILE A 143 -13.57 -13.29 3.82
C ILE A 143 -12.19 -12.69 4.10
N LYS A 144 -12.14 -11.65 4.96
CA LYS A 144 -10.92 -10.86 5.20
C LYS A 144 -10.75 -10.54 6.69
N PRO A 145 -9.53 -10.63 7.27
CA PRO A 145 -9.23 -9.97 8.55
C PRO A 145 -9.40 -8.45 8.44
N THR A 146 -9.82 -7.80 9.52
CA THR A 146 -10.03 -6.34 9.53
C THR A 146 -8.73 -5.54 9.54
N ASP A 147 -7.65 -6.12 10.06
CA ASP A 147 -6.39 -5.48 10.42
C ASP A 147 -5.15 -6.09 9.75
N CYS A 148 -5.33 -6.85 8.67
CA CYS A 148 -4.24 -7.41 7.88
C CYS A 148 -4.13 -6.73 6.52
N SER A 149 -2.88 -6.65 6.00
CA SER A 149 -2.52 -6.13 4.69
C SER A 149 -1.85 -7.19 3.82
N ALA A 150 -1.55 -6.86 2.55
CA ALA A 150 -0.84 -7.71 1.59
C ALA A 150 -1.47 -9.09 1.38
N GLY A 151 -2.79 -9.17 1.34
CA GLY A 151 -3.54 -10.41 1.08
C GLY A 151 -3.51 -11.44 2.21
N ASN A 152 -2.97 -11.10 3.38
CA ASN A 152 -2.81 -12.05 4.47
C ASN A 152 -4.15 -12.37 5.13
N GLY A 153 -4.54 -13.65 5.13
CA GLY A 153 -5.81 -14.10 5.72
C GLY A 153 -7.04 -13.91 4.83
N ILE A 154 -6.89 -13.46 3.57
CA ILE A 154 -8.00 -13.26 2.63
C ILE A 154 -8.27 -14.57 1.88
N LYS A 155 -9.56 -14.92 1.74
CA LYS A 155 -10.01 -16.06 0.93
C LYS A 155 -11.32 -15.71 0.22
N ARG A 156 -11.40 -16.01 -1.09
CA ARG A 156 -12.65 -16.20 -1.81
C ARG A 156 -13.18 -17.58 -1.47
N VAL A 157 -14.50 -17.70 -1.32
CA VAL A 157 -15.20 -18.94 -1.02
C VAL A 157 -16.42 -19.07 -1.93
N ASP A 158 -16.64 -20.27 -2.45
CA ASP A 158 -17.71 -20.56 -3.38
C ASP A 158 -18.80 -21.47 -2.77
N ASN A 159 -18.62 -21.92 -1.50
CA ASN A 159 -19.56 -22.76 -0.77
C ASN A 159 -19.30 -22.74 0.74
N ASP A 160 -20.21 -23.36 1.53
CA ASP A 160 -20.18 -23.38 2.99
C ASP A 160 -18.95 -24.11 3.56
N ILE A 161 -18.44 -25.14 2.87
CA ILE A 161 -17.26 -25.90 3.34
C ILE A 161 -16.03 -24.99 3.32
N GLU A 162 -15.81 -24.31 2.19
CA GLU A 162 -14.71 -23.36 2.05
C GLU A 162 -14.87 -22.17 3.00
N ALA A 163 -16.10 -21.70 3.21
CA ALA A 163 -16.37 -20.58 4.12
C ALA A 163 -15.93 -20.90 5.55
N LYS A 164 -16.19 -22.11 6.05
CA LYS A 164 -15.78 -22.53 7.38
C LYS A 164 -14.27 -22.46 7.59
N GLU A 165 -13.49 -23.00 6.65
CA GLU A 165 -12.03 -22.98 6.70
C GLU A 165 -11.46 -21.54 6.57
N ALA A 166 -12.06 -20.74 5.68
CA ALA A 166 -11.65 -19.37 5.47
C ALA A 166 -11.93 -18.47 6.68
N ILE A 167 -13.05 -18.67 7.38
CA ILE A 167 -13.39 -17.96 8.62
C ILE A 167 -12.33 -18.24 9.68
N GLN A 168 -12.02 -19.51 9.93
CA GLN A 168 -10.99 -19.90 10.92
C GLN A 168 -9.63 -19.29 10.57
N TYR A 169 -9.23 -19.40 9.31
CA TYR A 169 -7.97 -18.83 8.85
C TYR A 169 -7.92 -17.29 9.01
N ALA A 170 -9.00 -16.59 8.69
CA ALA A 170 -9.04 -15.14 8.83
C ALA A 170 -8.98 -14.71 10.31
N PHE A 171 -9.69 -15.39 11.23
CA PHE A 171 -9.60 -15.14 12.66
C PHE A 171 -8.22 -15.47 13.25
N GLU A 172 -7.56 -16.51 12.74
CA GLU A 172 -6.17 -16.82 13.15
C GLU A 172 -5.23 -15.67 12.81
N LYS A 173 -5.36 -15.08 11.61
CA LYS A 173 -4.49 -13.98 11.14
C LYS A 173 -4.80 -12.63 11.78
N SER A 174 -6.06 -12.36 12.10
CA SER A 174 -6.47 -11.09 12.71
C SER A 174 -5.92 -10.95 14.14
N ARG A 175 -5.23 -9.84 14.40
CA ARG A 175 -4.81 -9.44 15.76
C ARG A 175 -6.00 -8.95 16.58
N ALA A 176 -6.90 -8.19 15.93
CA ALA A 176 -8.13 -7.68 16.54
C ALA A 176 -9.20 -8.75 16.78
N LYS A 177 -8.98 -10.00 16.28
CA LYS A 177 -9.97 -11.07 16.29
C LYS A 177 -11.32 -10.66 15.71
N ARG A 178 -11.23 -9.97 14.57
CA ARG A 178 -12.38 -9.51 13.79
C ARG A 178 -12.15 -9.76 12.30
N ILE A 179 -13.22 -10.14 11.64
CA ILE A 179 -13.23 -10.38 10.18
C ILE A 179 -14.36 -9.60 9.52
N VAL A 180 -14.27 -9.39 8.21
CA VAL A 180 -15.36 -8.91 7.36
C VAL A 180 -15.66 -9.94 6.28
N ILE A 181 -16.94 -10.04 5.93
CA ILE A 181 -17.46 -10.87 4.84
C ILE A 181 -18.21 -9.97 3.87
N GLU A 182 -17.88 -10.09 2.58
CA GLU A 182 -18.41 -9.28 1.48
C GLU A 182 -18.80 -10.18 0.30
N PRO A 183 -19.75 -9.78 -0.56
CA PRO A 183 -19.89 -10.37 -1.89
C PRO A 183 -18.56 -10.29 -2.64
N PHE A 184 -18.16 -11.37 -3.31
CA PHE A 184 -17.00 -11.32 -4.20
C PHE A 184 -17.37 -10.55 -5.47
N ILE A 185 -16.55 -9.58 -5.85
CA ILE A 185 -16.69 -8.80 -7.08
C ILE A 185 -15.75 -9.42 -8.11
N ASP A 186 -16.31 -9.88 -9.22
CA ASP A 186 -15.55 -10.38 -10.36
C ASP A 186 -15.27 -9.23 -11.32
N GLY A 187 -14.07 -8.69 -11.25
CA GLY A 187 -13.66 -7.52 -12.03
C GLY A 187 -12.15 -7.36 -12.04
N LYS A 188 -11.69 -6.28 -12.68
CA LYS A 188 -10.27 -5.91 -12.72
C LYS A 188 -9.88 -5.08 -11.52
N GLN A 189 -8.75 -5.40 -10.93
CA GLN A 189 -8.21 -4.67 -9.79
C GLN A 189 -7.30 -3.53 -10.23
N HIS A 190 -7.46 -2.40 -9.60
CA HIS A 190 -6.77 -1.15 -9.91
C HIS A 190 -6.37 -0.40 -8.65
N GLY A 191 -5.31 0.39 -8.76
CA GLY A 191 -4.92 1.40 -7.80
C GLY A 191 -5.21 2.82 -8.30
N PHE A 192 -5.60 3.70 -7.40
CA PHE A 192 -5.82 5.12 -7.66
C PHE A 192 -5.19 5.94 -6.55
N CYS A 193 -3.99 6.45 -6.81
CA CYS A 193 -3.26 7.30 -5.88
C CYS A 193 -3.55 8.76 -6.21
N SER A 194 -4.05 9.52 -5.25
CA SER A 194 -4.30 10.94 -5.38
C SER A 194 -3.51 11.75 -4.35
N PHE A 195 -3.29 13.03 -4.64
CA PHE A 195 -2.78 13.99 -3.68
C PHE A 195 -3.86 15.03 -3.37
N LEU A 196 -4.13 15.21 -2.08
CA LEU A 196 -5.10 16.18 -1.59
C LEU A 196 -4.41 17.47 -1.15
N ILE A 197 -4.96 18.62 -1.57
CA ILE A 197 -4.69 19.93 -1.00
C ILE A 197 -6.04 20.58 -0.73
N ASP A 198 -6.27 21.07 0.49
CA ASP A 198 -7.53 21.65 0.90
C ASP A 198 -8.76 20.76 0.57
N GLN A 199 -8.59 19.43 0.79
CA GLN A 199 -9.63 18.41 0.55
C GLN A 199 -10.00 18.24 -0.93
N LYS A 200 -9.19 18.77 -1.87
CA LYS A 200 -9.35 18.64 -3.31
C LYS A 200 -8.25 17.79 -3.92
N VAL A 201 -8.60 16.98 -4.88
CA VAL A 201 -7.64 16.18 -5.64
C VAL A 201 -6.89 17.07 -6.63
N VAL A 202 -5.59 17.25 -6.42
CA VAL A 202 -4.74 18.09 -7.27
C VAL A 202 -3.84 17.29 -8.21
N ALA A 203 -3.60 16.02 -7.91
CA ALA A 203 -2.84 15.10 -8.76
C ALA A 203 -3.34 13.67 -8.61
N VAL A 204 -3.15 12.86 -9.66
CA VAL A 204 -3.56 11.46 -9.71
C VAL A 204 -2.48 10.62 -10.41
N SER A 205 -2.19 9.46 -9.85
CA SER A 205 -1.47 8.35 -10.49
C SER A 205 -2.33 7.10 -10.45
N THR A 206 -2.49 6.42 -11.57
CA THR A 206 -3.36 5.24 -11.69
C THR A 206 -2.58 4.04 -12.18
N ASN A 207 -2.95 2.85 -11.72
CA ASN A 207 -2.28 1.61 -12.09
C ASN A 207 -3.26 0.44 -12.17
N ASP A 208 -2.97 -0.53 -13.04
CA ASP A 208 -3.61 -1.83 -13.05
C ASP A 208 -2.78 -2.79 -12.22
N GLU A 209 -3.42 -3.57 -11.35
CA GLU A 209 -2.79 -4.49 -10.42
C GLU A 209 -2.94 -5.93 -10.88
N TYR A 210 -1.82 -6.67 -10.95
CA TYR A 210 -1.79 -8.07 -11.39
C TYR A 210 -1.13 -8.96 -10.34
N SER A 211 -1.79 -10.10 -10.08
CA SER A 211 -1.40 -11.11 -9.10
C SER A 211 -1.44 -12.48 -9.74
N PHE A 212 -0.33 -13.22 -9.73
CA PHE A 212 -0.21 -14.52 -10.39
C PHE A 212 0.04 -15.68 -9.42
N LEU A 213 1.00 -15.54 -8.49
CA LEU A 213 1.32 -16.60 -7.52
C LEU A 213 0.36 -16.57 -6.33
N ASN A 214 0.05 -15.41 -5.82
CA ASN A 214 -0.93 -15.21 -4.76
C ASN A 214 -2.00 -14.23 -5.25
N PRO A 215 -3.26 -14.64 -5.42
CA PRO A 215 -4.31 -13.82 -6.03
C PRO A 215 -4.67 -12.55 -5.25
N TYR A 216 -4.16 -12.43 -4.01
CA TYR A 216 -4.43 -11.28 -3.14
C TYR A 216 -3.18 -10.42 -2.90
N ARG A 217 -2.11 -10.65 -3.67
CA ARG A 217 -0.86 -9.91 -3.54
C ARG A 217 -0.38 -9.41 -4.89
N VAL A 218 -0.32 -8.11 -5.04
CA VAL A 218 0.13 -7.47 -6.27
C VAL A 218 1.60 -7.80 -6.55
N GLU A 219 1.86 -8.34 -7.74
CA GLU A 219 3.19 -8.68 -8.24
C GLU A 219 3.67 -7.70 -9.30
N ILE A 220 2.73 -7.19 -10.10
CA ILE A 220 3.00 -6.26 -11.19
C ILE A 220 1.98 -5.13 -11.12
N ASP A 221 2.46 -3.90 -11.17
CA ASP A 221 1.64 -2.74 -11.47
C ASP A 221 2.05 -2.16 -12.81
N THR A 222 1.06 -1.80 -13.62
CA THR A 222 1.24 -1.12 -14.90
C THR A 222 0.61 0.28 -14.85
N PHE A 223 1.33 1.28 -15.34
CA PHE A 223 0.97 2.69 -15.27
C PHE A 223 0.93 3.34 -16.67
N PRO A 224 -0.09 4.16 -16.99
CA PRO A 224 -1.34 4.38 -16.24
C PRO A 224 -2.28 3.19 -16.32
N ALA A 225 -3.30 3.15 -15.46
CA ALA A 225 -4.38 2.15 -15.53
C ALA A 225 -5.20 2.27 -16.83
N ILE A 226 -5.76 1.15 -17.27
CA ILE A 226 -6.80 1.11 -18.30
C ILE A 226 -8.14 1.45 -17.62
N GLN A 227 -8.51 2.70 -17.64
CA GLN A 227 -9.77 3.17 -17.07
C GLN A 227 -10.41 4.24 -17.95
N THR A 228 -11.72 4.44 -17.79
CA THR A 228 -12.43 5.51 -18.50
C THR A 228 -12.29 6.84 -17.76
N GLU A 229 -12.40 7.98 -18.47
CA GLU A 229 -12.47 9.29 -17.81
C GLU A 229 -13.68 9.39 -16.86
N LYS A 230 -14.78 8.69 -17.18
CA LYS A 230 -15.94 8.59 -16.28
C LYS A 230 -15.59 7.92 -14.96
N THR A 231 -14.90 6.78 -14.99
CA THR A 231 -14.43 6.08 -13.77
C THR A 231 -13.53 6.97 -12.95
N LYS A 232 -12.58 7.63 -13.59
CA LYS A 232 -11.67 8.57 -12.93
C LYS A 232 -12.41 9.71 -12.24
N GLN A 233 -13.39 10.31 -12.91
CA GLN A 233 -14.22 11.37 -12.33
C GLN A 233 -15.00 10.88 -11.12
N ILE A 234 -15.65 9.72 -11.22
CA ILE A 234 -16.38 9.11 -10.10
C ILE A 234 -15.46 8.93 -8.89
N LEU A 235 -14.25 8.38 -9.09
CA LEU A 235 -13.31 8.16 -8.00
C LEU A 235 -12.82 9.47 -7.37
N VAL A 236 -12.55 10.50 -8.16
CA VAL A 236 -12.21 11.84 -7.65
C VAL A 236 -13.35 12.40 -6.78
N GLU A 237 -14.60 12.33 -7.25
CA GLU A 237 -15.77 12.79 -6.50
C GLU A 237 -15.92 12.03 -5.17
N GLN A 238 -15.69 10.71 -5.16
CA GLN A 238 -15.73 9.90 -3.94
C GLN A 238 -14.62 10.27 -2.97
N ILE A 239 -13.40 10.47 -3.45
CA ILE A 239 -12.26 10.90 -2.62
C ILE A 239 -12.53 12.27 -1.99
N GLU A 240 -12.98 13.25 -2.77
CA GLU A 240 -13.29 14.59 -2.27
C GLU A 240 -14.47 14.57 -1.29
N LYS A 241 -15.47 13.71 -1.50
CA LYS A 241 -16.57 13.49 -0.57
C LYS A 241 -16.05 12.95 0.77
N ILE A 242 -15.22 11.90 0.76
CA ILE A 242 -14.59 11.36 1.96
C ILE A 242 -13.74 12.43 2.66
N ALA A 243 -12.89 13.13 1.89
CA ALA A 243 -12.01 14.18 2.41
C ALA A 243 -12.79 15.30 3.09
N SER A 244 -13.90 15.73 2.51
CA SER A 244 -14.77 16.79 3.06
C SER A 244 -15.49 16.35 4.34
N ILE A 245 -16.04 15.12 4.36
CA ILE A 245 -16.76 14.60 5.54
C ILE A 245 -15.81 14.43 6.72
N LEU A 246 -14.63 13.85 6.48
CA LEU A 246 -13.63 13.58 7.52
C LEU A 246 -12.66 14.75 7.75
N LYS A 247 -12.80 15.86 7.01
CA LYS A 247 -11.91 17.04 7.09
C LYS A 247 -10.43 16.69 6.98
N LEU A 248 -10.11 15.83 5.99
CA LEU A 248 -8.77 15.29 5.83
C LEU A 248 -7.73 16.39 5.62
N LYS A 249 -6.57 16.19 6.20
CA LYS A 249 -5.36 17.00 5.97
C LYS A 249 -4.78 16.72 4.58
N ASP A 250 -3.92 17.60 4.13
CA ASP A 250 -3.21 17.46 2.85
C ASP A 250 -2.34 16.18 2.81
N GLY A 251 -2.01 15.74 1.61
CA GLY A 251 -1.17 14.58 1.37
C GLY A 251 -1.86 13.47 0.60
N ILE A 252 -1.21 12.33 0.51
CA ILE A 252 -1.68 11.19 -0.28
C ILE A 252 -2.99 10.63 0.26
N PHE A 253 -3.90 10.35 -0.67
CA PHE A 253 -5.05 9.48 -0.50
C PHE A 253 -5.03 8.43 -1.59
N HIS A 254 -4.76 7.20 -1.23
CA HIS A 254 -4.78 6.07 -2.15
C HIS A 254 -6.00 5.20 -1.89
N LEU A 255 -6.59 4.70 -2.96
CA LEU A 255 -7.61 3.66 -2.90
C LEU A 255 -7.28 2.53 -3.87
N GLN A 256 -7.66 1.31 -3.47
CA GLN A 256 -7.79 0.17 -4.36
C GLN A 256 -9.25 -0.03 -4.70
N TYR A 257 -9.53 -0.34 -5.96
CA TYR A 257 -10.88 -0.62 -6.41
C TYR A 257 -10.91 -1.78 -7.40
N ILE A 258 -12.06 -2.42 -7.50
CA ILE A 258 -12.35 -3.41 -8.53
C ILE A 258 -13.36 -2.77 -9.46
N GLU A 259 -13.12 -2.83 -10.77
CA GLU A 259 -14.06 -2.34 -11.79
C GLU A 259 -14.71 -3.54 -12.48
N ASP A 260 -16.03 -3.61 -12.41
CA ASP A 260 -16.89 -4.56 -13.11
C ASP A 260 -17.82 -3.83 -14.09
N GLU A 261 -18.81 -4.50 -14.65
CA GLU A 261 -19.80 -3.92 -15.57
C GLU A 261 -20.68 -2.84 -14.92
N ASN A 262 -20.78 -2.80 -13.59
CA ASN A 262 -21.55 -1.82 -12.83
C ASN A 262 -20.73 -0.58 -12.46
N GLY A 263 -19.42 -0.63 -12.67
CA GLY A 263 -18.47 0.46 -12.40
C GLY A 263 -17.47 0.15 -11.29
N PRO A 264 -16.81 1.19 -10.72
CA PRO A 264 -15.79 0.99 -9.70
C PRO A 264 -16.38 0.69 -8.32
N HIS A 265 -15.74 -0.21 -7.57
CA HIS A 265 -16.06 -0.58 -6.19
C HIS A 265 -14.82 -0.40 -5.32
N ILE A 266 -14.82 0.57 -4.42
CA ILE A 266 -13.69 0.85 -3.52
C ILE A 266 -13.57 -0.27 -2.49
N ILE A 267 -12.45 -1.00 -2.51
CA ILE A 267 -12.22 -2.12 -1.60
C ILE A 267 -11.38 -1.76 -0.38
N GLU A 268 -10.45 -0.81 -0.53
CA GLU A 268 -9.55 -0.36 0.54
C GLU A 268 -9.09 1.07 0.28
N VAL A 269 -8.82 1.83 1.35
CA VAL A 269 -8.25 3.18 1.28
C VAL A 269 -7.05 3.30 2.20
N MET A 270 -6.09 4.17 1.85
CA MET A 270 -4.85 4.35 2.59
C MET A 270 -4.38 5.81 2.53
N ARG A 271 -3.85 6.31 3.66
CA ARG A 271 -3.30 7.67 3.81
C ARG A 271 -1.77 7.64 3.97
N ARG A 272 -1.09 6.94 3.06
CA ARG A 272 0.36 6.72 3.09
C ARG A 272 0.93 6.41 1.71
N ILE A 273 2.23 6.51 1.58
CA ILE A 273 2.97 5.95 0.45
C ILE A 273 2.73 4.44 0.38
N LEU A 274 2.64 3.92 -0.84
CA LEU A 274 2.41 2.51 -1.09
C LEU A 274 3.71 1.69 -1.02
N GLY A 275 3.52 0.39 -0.79
CA GLY A 275 4.61 -0.59 -0.83
C GLY A 275 5.13 -0.86 -2.25
N ASN A 276 6.00 -1.87 -2.38
CA ASN A 276 6.58 -2.33 -3.64
C ASN A 276 7.32 -1.23 -4.45
N MET A 277 7.82 -0.20 -3.74
CA MET A 277 8.45 0.96 -4.37
C MET A 277 7.57 1.62 -5.45
N TYR A 278 6.27 1.67 -5.20
CA TYR A 278 5.23 2.23 -6.09
C TYR A 278 5.58 3.62 -6.62
N SER A 279 6.18 4.46 -5.78
CA SER A 279 6.54 5.83 -6.16
C SER A 279 7.53 5.89 -7.33
N VAL A 280 8.35 4.87 -7.57
CA VAL A 280 9.35 4.87 -8.64
C VAL A 280 8.71 5.00 -10.04
N PRO A 281 7.77 4.13 -10.46
CA PRO A 281 7.05 4.32 -11.73
C PRO A 281 6.07 5.51 -11.69
N ALA A 282 5.41 5.78 -10.55
CA ALA A 282 4.48 6.89 -10.40
C ALA A 282 5.18 8.26 -10.58
N ASN A 283 6.38 8.45 -10.00
CA ASN A 283 7.20 9.65 -10.18
C ASN A 283 7.54 9.89 -11.66
N ARG A 284 7.85 8.82 -12.38
CA ARG A 284 8.18 8.89 -13.81
C ARG A 284 6.95 9.25 -14.67
N LEU A 285 5.79 8.66 -14.32
CA LEU A 285 4.54 8.95 -15.02
C LEU A 285 4.11 10.41 -14.81
N ASN A 286 4.13 10.89 -13.56
CA ASN A 286 3.59 12.21 -13.20
C ASN A 286 4.60 13.35 -13.32
N GLY A 287 5.91 13.05 -13.44
CA GLY A 287 6.97 14.05 -13.57
C GLY A 287 7.32 14.79 -12.27
N PHE A 288 6.90 14.27 -11.12
CA PHE A 288 7.26 14.79 -9.80
C PHE A 288 7.43 13.67 -8.75
N ASP A 289 8.05 14.01 -7.62
CA ASP A 289 8.44 13.09 -6.54
C ASP A 289 7.33 12.98 -5.50
N TRP A 290 6.51 11.92 -5.56
CA TRP A 290 5.40 11.64 -4.62
C TRP A 290 5.87 11.55 -3.18
N ASP A 291 7.02 10.90 -2.92
CA ASP A 291 7.59 10.75 -1.59
C ASP A 291 7.98 12.12 -0.99
N TYR A 292 8.52 13.01 -1.82
CA TYR A 292 8.91 14.35 -1.41
C TYR A 292 7.70 15.19 -0.99
N TRP A 293 6.65 15.19 -1.80
CA TRP A 293 5.45 15.98 -1.53
C TRP A 293 4.66 15.43 -0.35
N GLU A 294 4.56 14.11 -0.23
CA GLU A 294 3.98 13.48 0.96
C GLU A 294 4.75 13.84 2.22
N THR A 295 6.09 13.78 2.18
CA THR A 295 6.92 14.17 3.32
C THR A 295 6.72 15.66 3.69
N ARG A 296 6.60 16.55 2.70
CA ARG A 296 6.28 17.97 2.96
C ARG A 296 4.94 18.13 3.67
N ALA A 297 3.92 17.42 3.21
CA ALA A 297 2.60 17.44 3.84
C ALA A 297 2.66 16.95 5.29
N ARG A 298 3.34 15.81 5.54
CA ARG A 298 3.51 15.26 6.91
C ARG A 298 4.32 16.19 7.82
N CYS A 299 5.26 16.93 7.25
CA CYS A 299 6.02 17.94 8.00
C CYS A 299 5.30 19.28 8.17
N GLY A 300 4.07 19.43 7.67
CA GLY A 300 3.29 20.67 7.74
C GLY A 300 3.93 21.83 6.97
N LEU A 301 4.69 21.54 5.93
CA LEU A 301 5.32 22.54 5.07
C LEU A 301 4.34 23.03 3.99
N SER A 302 4.59 24.24 3.46
CA SER A 302 3.77 24.80 2.38
C SER A 302 3.73 23.90 1.16
N LEU A 303 2.56 23.79 0.56
CA LEU A 303 2.30 23.04 -0.69
C LEU A 303 1.89 23.98 -1.85
N GLU A 304 2.04 25.31 -1.69
CA GLU A 304 1.68 26.30 -2.72
C GLU A 304 2.43 26.09 -4.03
N ASP A 305 3.65 25.55 -3.97
CA ASP A 305 4.50 25.22 -5.10
C ASP A 305 4.32 23.78 -5.59
N PHE A 306 3.24 23.09 -5.19
CA PHE A 306 2.94 21.74 -5.67
C PHE A 306 2.91 21.73 -7.21
N PRO A 307 3.64 20.83 -7.87
CA PRO A 307 3.78 20.85 -9.33
C PRO A 307 2.45 20.54 -10.02
N LYS A 308 2.23 21.20 -11.15
CA LYS A 308 1.18 20.75 -12.05
C LYS A 308 1.55 19.36 -12.56
N ASN A 309 0.54 18.48 -12.64
CA ASN A 309 0.74 17.15 -13.21
C ASN A 309 1.17 17.28 -14.68
N HIS A 310 2.37 16.81 -15.01
CA HIS A 310 2.91 16.75 -16.36
C HIS A 310 3.17 15.28 -16.69
N PRO A 311 2.13 14.53 -17.13
CA PRO A 311 2.32 13.13 -17.47
C PRO A 311 3.39 13.00 -18.54
N SER A 312 4.34 12.10 -18.32
CA SER A 312 5.37 11.80 -19.31
C SER A 312 4.79 10.94 -20.43
N ASP A 313 5.34 11.09 -21.63
CA ASP A 313 5.05 10.18 -22.73
C ASP A 313 5.70 8.81 -22.43
N GLY A 314 4.91 7.85 -21.98
CA GLY A 314 5.39 6.50 -21.72
C GLY A 314 4.47 5.70 -20.81
N TYR A 315 4.70 4.40 -20.84
CA TYR A 315 4.03 3.42 -19.99
C TYR A 315 5.07 2.81 -19.07
N PHE A 316 4.75 2.76 -17.80
CA PHE A 316 5.70 2.33 -16.79
C PHE A 316 5.16 1.12 -16.03
N ALA A 317 6.05 0.32 -15.50
CA ALA A 317 5.64 -0.78 -14.64
C ALA A 317 6.71 -1.05 -13.57
N TYR A 318 6.30 -1.60 -12.44
CA TYR A 318 7.19 -2.43 -11.67
C TYR A 318 6.78 -3.90 -11.80
N LYS A 319 7.76 -4.81 -11.73
CA LYS A 319 7.57 -6.23 -11.58
C LYS A 319 8.35 -6.73 -10.39
N THR A 320 7.65 -7.36 -9.44
CA THR A 320 8.27 -8.03 -8.30
C THR A 320 8.99 -9.29 -8.77
N ILE A 321 10.24 -9.48 -8.37
CA ILE A 321 10.98 -10.71 -8.54
C ILE A 321 10.66 -11.61 -7.35
N LEU A 322 10.07 -12.77 -7.61
CA LEU A 322 9.74 -13.79 -6.62
C LEU A 322 10.46 -15.10 -6.92
N ALA A 323 10.70 -15.92 -5.90
CA ALA A 323 11.18 -17.29 -6.08
C ALA A 323 10.03 -18.22 -6.51
N SER A 324 10.37 -19.39 -7.05
CA SER A 324 9.41 -20.43 -7.40
C SER A 324 9.15 -21.44 -6.26
N SER A 325 10.01 -21.43 -5.23
CA SER A 325 9.90 -22.30 -4.06
C SER A 325 10.65 -21.71 -2.86
N ASN A 326 10.42 -22.25 -1.67
CA ASN A 326 11.27 -22.01 -0.51
C ASN A 326 12.64 -22.69 -0.71
N GLY A 327 13.69 -22.15 -0.11
CA GLY A 327 15.04 -22.69 -0.21
C GLY A 327 16.11 -21.62 -0.14
N VAL A 328 17.28 -21.90 -0.73
CA VAL A 328 18.41 -20.95 -0.84
C VAL A 328 18.54 -20.49 -2.28
N ILE A 329 18.69 -19.18 -2.50
CA ILE A 329 18.90 -18.59 -3.82
C ILE A 329 20.26 -19.06 -4.36
N GLU A 330 20.27 -19.71 -5.50
CA GLU A 330 21.48 -20.09 -6.22
C GLU A 330 21.93 -18.99 -7.17
N SER A 331 21.00 -18.44 -7.95
CA SER A 331 21.26 -17.31 -8.85
C SER A 331 20.00 -16.48 -9.10
N ILE A 332 20.20 -15.22 -9.49
CA ILE A 332 19.16 -14.29 -9.93
C ILE A 332 19.52 -13.84 -11.34
N ASN A 333 18.64 -14.13 -12.32
CA ASN A 333 18.90 -13.86 -13.73
C ASN A 333 17.72 -13.08 -14.32
N ILE A 334 17.92 -11.79 -14.61
CA ILE A 334 16.88 -10.99 -15.27
C ILE A 334 16.71 -11.55 -16.69
N LEU A 335 15.47 -11.87 -17.06
CA LEU A 335 15.16 -12.42 -18.38
C LEU A 335 15.48 -11.43 -19.49
N SER A 336 16.11 -11.90 -20.55
CA SER A 336 16.54 -11.06 -21.68
C SER A 336 15.41 -10.27 -22.34
N LYS A 337 14.17 -10.77 -22.28
CA LYS A 337 12.99 -10.06 -22.80
C LYS A 337 12.73 -8.71 -22.12
N TYR A 338 13.22 -8.51 -20.88
CA TYR A 338 13.09 -7.25 -20.15
C TYR A 338 14.19 -6.24 -20.46
N ASN A 339 15.35 -6.65 -21.02
CA ASN A 339 16.54 -5.81 -21.15
C ASN A 339 16.29 -4.48 -21.86
N LYS A 340 15.49 -4.47 -22.95
CA LYS A 340 15.20 -3.26 -23.70
C LYS A 340 14.24 -2.29 -22.99
N TYR A 341 13.53 -2.77 -21.98
CA TYR A 341 12.54 -1.98 -21.23
C TYR A 341 13.06 -1.58 -19.85
N LEU A 342 14.11 -2.24 -19.38
CA LEU A 342 14.65 -2.07 -18.04
C LEU A 342 15.21 -0.65 -17.87
N VAL A 343 14.64 0.09 -16.94
CA VAL A 343 15.09 1.43 -16.55
C VAL A 343 15.94 1.38 -15.31
N ASP A 344 15.55 0.50 -14.36
CA ASP A 344 16.23 0.31 -13.08
C ASP A 344 15.84 -1.02 -12.45
N SER A 345 16.61 -1.47 -11.46
CA SER A 345 16.29 -2.65 -10.66
C SER A 345 16.75 -2.47 -9.22
N PHE A 346 16.00 -3.06 -8.30
CA PHE A 346 16.36 -3.04 -6.89
C PHE A 346 16.32 -4.45 -6.32
N LEU A 347 17.48 -5.00 -5.93
CA LEU A 347 17.57 -6.34 -5.35
C LEU A 347 17.60 -6.24 -3.81
N LEU A 348 16.73 -6.99 -3.17
CA LEU A 348 16.64 -7.14 -1.71
C LEU A 348 17.47 -8.32 -1.21
N LYS A 349 17.65 -9.31 -2.06
CA LYS A 349 18.36 -10.55 -1.78
C LYS A 349 19.42 -10.84 -2.83
N LYS A 350 20.36 -11.69 -2.48
CA LYS A 350 21.48 -12.14 -3.32
C LYS A 350 21.63 -13.66 -3.28
N PRO A 351 22.39 -14.26 -4.18
CA PRO A 351 22.78 -15.67 -4.07
C PRO A 351 23.34 -16.01 -2.69
N GLY A 352 22.88 -17.11 -2.11
CA GLY A 352 23.17 -17.55 -0.76
C GLY A 352 22.13 -17.16 0.30
N ASP A 353 21.25 -16.21 0.02
CA ASP A 353 20.16 -15.83 0.94
C ASP A 353 19.02 -16.86 0.91
N SER A 354 18.34 -17.05 2.04
CA SER A 354 17.20 -17.97 2.15
C SER A 354 15.88 -17.28 1.83
N VAL A 355 14.95 -18.03 1.25
CA VAL A 355 13.54 -17.67 1.02
C VAL A 355 12.67 -18.64 1.81
N LYS A 356 11.81 -18.10 2.68
CA LYS A 356 10.94 -18.89 3.58
C LYS A 356 9.48 -18.86 3.16
N ARG A 357 9.08 -17.86 2.40
CA ARG A 357 7.70 -17.63 1.94
C ARG A 357 7.71 -17.13 0.50
N PHE A 358 8.03 -18.03 -0.46
CA PHE A 358 8.26 -17.69 -1.86
C PHE A 358 7.09 -16.89 -2.50
N GLU A 359 5.83 -17.19 -2.12
CA GLU A 359 4.65 -16.51 -2.66
C GLU A 359 4.52 -15.04 -2.20
N SER A 360 5.29 -14.63 -1.19
CA SER A 360 5.08 -13.32 -0.55
C SER A 360 6.36 -12.58 -0.19
N GLU A 361 7.52 -13.20 -0.32
CA GLU A 361 8.81 -12.61 0.04
C GLU A 361 9.53 -12.09 -1.20
N PRO A 362 9.58 -10.77 -1.44
CA PRO A 362 10.22 -10.24 -2.63
C PRO A 362 11.74 -10.43 -2.60
N ILE A 363 12.29 -10.86 -3.73
CA ILE A 363 13.73 -10.94 -4.00
C ILE A 363 14.24 -9.59 -4.52
N GLY A 364 13.39 -8.85 -5.21
CA GLY A 364 13.69 -7.55 -5.78
C GLY A 364 12.58 -7.05 -6.67
N PHE A 365 12.86 -5.94 -7.35
CA PHE A 365 11.94 -5.26 -8.26
C PHE A 365 12.65 -4.88 -9.55
N LEU A 366 11.95 -5.01 -10.67
CA LEU A 366 12.31 -4.42 -11.95
C LEU A 366 11.42 -3.21 -12.21
N PHE A 367 12.01 -2.11 -12.65
CA PHE A 367 11.29 -0.92 -13.11
C PHE A 367 11.45 -0.82 -14.63
N LEU A 368 10.33 -0.77 -15.33
CA LEU A 368 10.28 -0.94 -16.77
C LEU A 368 9.57 0.25 -17.42
N ARG A 369 9.98 0.60 -18.64
CA ARG A 369 9.35 1.61 -19.49
C ARG A 369 9.05 1.02 -20.86
N PHE A 370 7.85 1.27 -21.36
CA PHE A 370 7.36 0.79 -22.64
C PHE A 370 6.93 1.95 -23.52
N SER A 371 6.91 1.71 -24.85
CA SER A 371 6.44 2.68 -25.83
C SER A 371 4.92 2.63 -26.04
N SER A 372 4.28 1.52 -25.70
CA SER A 372 2.82 1.36 -25.77
C SER A 372 2.29 0.45 -24.66
N MET A 373 1.02 0.64 -24.33
CA MET A 373 0.29 -0.20 -23.39
C MET A 373 0.17 -1.64 -23.90
N GLU A 374 -0.06 -1.83 -25.20
CA GLU A 374 -0.15 -3.15 -25.82
C GLU A 374 1.16 -3.93 -25.65
N GLU A 375 2.31 -3.30 -25.91
CA GLU A 375 3.62 -3.91 -25.72
C GLU A 375 3.85 -4.26 -24.24
N MET A 376 3.49 -3.37 -23.32
CA MET A 376 3.61 -3.58 -21.88
C MET A 376 2.79 -4.79 -21.42
N HIS A 377 1.52 -4.87 -21.82
CA HIS A 377 0.64 -5.99 -21.47
C HIS A 377 1.11 -7.30 -22.09
N LYS A 378 1.53 -7.28 -23.36
CA LYS A 378 2.07 -8.47 -24.02
C LYS A 378 3.22 -9.07 -23.22
N VAL A 379 4.21 -8.25 -22.87
CA VAL A 379 5.45 -8.70 -22.23
C VAL A 379 5.25 -9.10 -20.76
N LEU A 380 4.44 -8.34 -20.02
CA LEU A 380 4.31 -8.51 -18.58
C LEU A 380 3.17 -9.45 -18.18
N ILE A 381 2.07 -9.44 -18.93
CA ILE A 381 0.83 -10.11 -18.56
C ILE A 381 0.62 -11.36 -19.41
N ASN A 382 0.54 -11.21 -20.75
CA ASN A 382 0.25 -12.35 -21.64
C ASN A 382 1.41 -13.35 -21.71
N GLU A 383 2.64 -12.86 -21.63
CA GLU A 383 3.88 -13.66 -21.59
C GLU A 383 4.47 -13.70 -20.17
N TYR A 384 3.62 -13.73 -19.14
CA TYR A 384 4.08 -13.77 -17.75
C TYR A 384 4.99 -14.96 -17.50
N GLU A 385 6.13 -14.70 -16.85
CA GLU A 385 7.08 -15.71 -16.41
C GLU A 385 7.64 -15.36 -15.03
N ASN A 386 7.83 -16.39 -14.19
CA ASN A 386 8.43 -16.28 -12.86
C ASN A 386 9.61 -17.27 -12.70
N ASN A 387 10.60 -17.19 -13.59
CA ASN A 387 11.79 -18.06 -13.65
C ASN A 387 13.11 -17.29 -13.57
N MET A 388 13.10 -16.10 -12.95
CA MET A 388 14.28 -15.26 -12.76
C MET A 388 15.18 -15.73 -11.61
N VAL A 389 14.69 -16.59 -10.72
CA VAL A 389 15.40 -17.03 -9.52
C VAL A 389 15.57 -18.53 -9.54
N ASN A 390 16.83 -18.99 -9.58
CA ASN A 390 17.14 -20.40 -9.41
C ASN A 390 17.30 -20.70 -7.91
N MET A 391 16.61 -21.74 -7.46
CA MET A 391 16.58 -22.15 -6.06
C MET A 391 17.33 -23.48 -5.90
N ARG A 392 18.10 -23.60 -4.83
CA ARG A 392 18.64 -24.86 -4.36
C ARG A 392 17.79 -25.32 -3.18
N GLY A 393 17.21 -26.49 -3.32
CA GLY A 393 16.41 -27.14 -2.30
C GLY A 393 17.21 -27.59 -1.10
#